data_f58190514cb36c0c54e80cb45b46f199
#
_entry.id   f58190514cb36c0c54e80cb45b46f199
#
_cell.length_a   1.000
_cell.length_b   1.000
_cell.length_c   1.000
_cell.angle_alpha   90.00
_cell.angle_beta   90.00
_cell.angle_gamma   90.00
#
_symmetry.space_group_name_H-M   'P 1'
#
loop_
_entity.id
_entity.type
_entity.pdbx_description
1 polymer ?
#
loop_
_entity_poly.entity_id
_entity_poly.type
_entity_poly.pdbx_seq_one_letter_code
_entity_poly.pdbx_strand_id
1 'polypeptide(L)'
;MGIQYTLKQVQSIIGGKIIGNGDTIITDVASVETAKDGSITFIKDDSLIPQAMKSTASAIVVHREIQALGKPQIVVENPFLAFTRFTEVVAEERYKRPAG
;
A
#
# COMPACT_ATOMS: atom_id res chain seq x y z
N MET A 1 2.58 6.85 -17.46
CA MET A 1 1.62 5.78 -17.23
C MET A 1 1.72 5.26 -15.84
N GLY A 2 0.60 5.12 -15.20
CA GLY A 2 0.57 4.62 -13.85
C GLY A 2 0.56 3.10 -13.80
N ILE A 3 0.54 2.59 -12.60
CA ILE A 3 0.33 1.18 -12.35
C ILE A 3 -1.14 0.97 -12.03
N GLN A 4 -1.57 -0.27 -12.03
CA GLN A 4 -2.89 -0.62 -11.55
C GLN A 4 -2.86 -2.02 -10.96
N TYR A 5 -3.13 -2.10 -9.67
CA TYR A 5 -3.19 -3.36 -8.93
C TYR A 5 -4.44 -3.37 -8.09
N THR A 6 -5.01 -4.55 -7.88
CA THR A 6 -5.98 -4.68 -6.79
C THR A 6 -5.20 -4.93 -5.51
N LEU A 7 -5.84 -4.70 -4.37
CA LEU A 7 -5.20 -4.96 -3.09
C LEU A 7 -4.83 -6.42 -2.95
N LYS A 8 -5.63 -7.32 -3.53
CA LYS A 8 -5.30 -8.75 -3.57
C LYS A 8 -4.00 -9.01 -4.31
N GLN A 9 -3.77 -8.30 -5.40
CA GLN A 9 -2.53 -8.45 -6.16
C GLN A 9 -1.33 -7.92 -5.37
N VAL A 10 -1.51 -6.81 -4.65
CA VAL A 10 -0.46 -6.31 -3.78
C VAL A 10 -0.14 -7.35 -2.71
N GLN A 11 -1.17 -7.94 -2.11
CA GLN A 11 -0.97 -8.97 -1.10
C GLN A 11 -0.20 -10.17 -1.65
N SER A 12 -0.45 -10.54 -2.90
CA SER A 12 0.29 -11.63 -3.53
C SER A 12 1.78 -11.35 -3.59
N ILE A 13 2.13 -10.08 -3.69
CA ILE A 13 3.52 -9.66 -3.80
C ILE A 13 4.19 -9.59 -2.42
N ILE A 14 3.52 -8.99 -1.45
CA ILE A 14 4.15 -8.69 -0.17
C ILE A 14 3.73 -9.63 0.95
N GLY A 15 2.70 -10.43 0.72
CA GLY A 15 2.18 -11.31 1.76
C GLY A 15 1.28 -10.58 2.73
N GLY A 16 0.99 -11.22 3.86
CA GLY A 16 0.18 -10.61 4.89
C GLY A 16 -1.30 -10.90 4.74
N LYS A 17 -2.09 -10.14 5.51
CA LYS A 17 -3.54 -10.36 5.60
C LYS A 17 -4.27 -9.08 5.22
N ILE A 18 -5.22 -9.18 4.29
CA ILE A 18 -6.04 -8.04 3.90
C ILE A 18 -7.17 -7.86 4.92
N ILE A 19 -7.33 -6.62 5.36
CA ILE A 19 -8.48 -6.19 6.16
C ILE A 19 -9.24 -5.21 5.29
N GLY A 20 -10.47 -5.53 4.93
CA GLY A 20 -11.29 -4.67 4.08
C GLY A 20 -11.42 -5.20 2.67
N ASN A 21 -11.70 -4.30 1.73
CA ASN A 21 -12.03 -4.69 0.36
C ASN A 21 -10.78 -5.00 -0.46
N GLY A 22 -10.58 -6.27 -0.78
CA GLY A 22 -9.44 -6.72 -1.57
C GLY A 22 -9.48 -6.28 -3.03
N ASP A 23 -10.62 -5.79 -3.50
CA ASP A 23 -10.75 -5.27 -4.88
C ASP A 23 -10.39 -3.80 -4.99
N THR A 24 -9.99 -3.17 -3.89
CA THR A 24 -9.53 -1.78 -3.91
C THR A 24 -8.43 -1.60 -4.94
N ILE A 25 -8.58 -0.57 -5.77
CA ILE A 25 -7.64 -0.33 -6.87
C ILE A 25 -6.50 0.57 -6.38
N ILE A 26 -5.28 0.12 -6.63
CA ILE A 26 -4.08 0.87 -6.29
C ILE A 26 -3.41 1.31 -7.58
N THR A 27 -3.20 2.60 -7.72
CA THR A 27 -2.60 3.18 -8.93
C THR A 27 -1.30 3.91 -8.65
N ASP A 28 -0.90 4.03 -7.38
CA ASP A 28 0.30 4.77 -7.04
C ASP A 28 0.82 4.32 -5.69
N VAL A 29 2.07 4.64 -5.41
CA VAL A 29 2.68 4.46 -4.11
C VAL A 29 3.13 5.82 -3.60
N ALA A 30 2.95 6.08 -2.32
CA ALA A 30 3.26 7.40 -1.77
C ALA A 30 3.55 7.29 -0.28
N SER A 31 4.19 8.31 0.27
CA SER A 31 4.34 8.41 1.72
C SER A 31 3.00 8.75 2.35
N VAL A 32 2.87 8.53 3.65
CA VAL A 32 1.61 8.79 4.35
C VAL A 32 1.22 10.27 4.25
N GLU A 33 2.19 11.14 4.08
CA GLU A 33 1.93 12.60 4.00
C GLU A 33 1.44 13.04 2.64
N THR A 34 1.83 12.33 1.58
CA THR A 34 1.50 12.73 0.21
C THR A 34 0.49 11.81 -0.45
N ALA A 35 0.08 10.75 0.22
CA ALA A 35 -0.84 9.78 -0.35
C ALA A 35 -2.20 10.40 -0.63
N LYS A 36 -2.80 9.97 -1.73
CA LYS A 36 -4.11 10.44 -2.15
C LYS A 36 -4.93 9.25 -2.63
N ASP A 37 -6.11 9.52 -3.15
CA ASP A 37 -6.97 8.47 -3.66
C ASP A 37 -6.22 7.66 -4.73
N GLY A 38 -6.25 6.35 -4.60
CA GLY A 38 -5.50 5.45 -5.46
C GLY A 38 -4.12 5.09 -4.92
N SER A 39 -3.61 5.82 -3.94
CA SER A 39 -2.29 5.54 -3.38
C SER A 39 -2.35 4.42 -2.34
N ILE A 40 -1.27 3.63 -2.28
CA ILE A 40 -1.02 2.77 -1.14
C ILE A 40 0.18 3.34 -0.38
N THR A 41 0.10 3.33 0.93
CA THR A 41 1.17 3.83 1.78
C THR A 41 1.41 2.83 2.90
N PHE A 42 2.34 3.14 3.79
CA PHE A 42 2.59 2.29 4.95
C PHE A 42 2.87 3.17 6.16
N ILE A 43 2.66 2.60 7.34
CA ILE A 43 3.13 3.19 8.58
C ILE A 43 3.98 2.14 9.28
N LYS A 44 5.15 2.56 9.74
CA LYS A 44 6.10 1.62 10.34
C LYS A 44 5.78 1.32 11.80
N ASP A 45 5.07 2.22 12.46
CA ASP A 45 4.68 2.04 13.86
C ASP A 45 3.47 2.91 14.20
N ASP A 46 3.00 2.79 15.43
CA ASP A 46 1.76 3.45 15.88
C ASP A 46 1.88 4.96 15.93
N SER A 47 3.08 5.50 15.97
CA SER A 47 3.25 6.96 16.05
C SER A 47 2.72 7.66 14.81
N LEU A 48 2.58 6.93 13.71
CA LEU A 48 2.08 7.49 12.45
C LEU A 48 0.58 7.29 12.26
N ILE A 49 -0.11 6.66 13.22
CA ILE A 49 -1.55 6.44 13.10
C ILE A 49 -2.32 7.75 12.88
N PRO A 50 -2.05 8.84 13.62
CA PRO A 50 -2.80 10.08 13.37
C PRO A 50 -2.66 10.59 11.95
N GLN A 51 -1.47 10.48 11.37
CA GLN A 51 -1.25 10.91 9.99
C GLN A 51 -1.96 9.99 9.01
N ALA A 52 -1.94 8.68 9.29
CA ALA A 52 -2.65 7.72 8.46
C ALA A 52 -4.16 7.97 8.47
N MET A 53 -4.69 8.35 9.62
CA MET A 53 -6.13 8.65 9.74
C MET A 53 -6.53 9.86 8.90
N LYS A 54 -5.64 10.81 8.73
CA LYS A 54 -5.90 12.00 7.92
C LYS A 54 -5.61 11.78 6.44
N SER A 55 -4.88 10.72 6.12
CA SER A 55 -4.48 10.45 4.74
C SER A 55 -5.68 10.03 3.91
N THR A 56 -5.68 10.41 2.64
CA THR A 56 -6.70 9.97 1.69
C THR A 56 -6.25 8.74 0.89
N ALA A 57 -5.18 8.07 1.32
CA ALA A 57 -4.72 6.85 0.68
C ALA A 57 -5.84 5.82 0.59
N SER A 58 -5.83 5.04 -0.48
CA SER A 58 -6.83 4.00 -0.68
C SER A 58 -6.57 2.77 0.17
N ALA A 59 -5.31 2.53 0.56
CA ALA A 59 -4.95 1.40 1.40
C ALA A 59 -3.67 1.71 2.16
N ILE A 60 -3.48 1.03 3.29
CA ILE A 60 -2.31 1.26 4.13
C ILE A 60 -1.74 -0.09 4.58
N VAL A 61 -0.42 -0.24 4.46
CA VAL A 61 0.30 -1.40 4.96
C VAL A 61 0.66 -1.14 6.42
N VAL A 62 0.29 -2.06 7.29
CA VAL A 62 0.39 -1.88 8.75
C VAL A 62 0.98 -3.13 9.40
N HIS A 63 1.43 -3.02 10.65
CA HIS A 63 1.95 -4.17 11.38
C HIS A 63 0.87 -4.88 12.21
N ARG A 64 -0.30 -4.27 12.37
CA ARG A 64 -1.46 -4.85 13.03
C ARG A 64 -2.70 -4.16 12.50
N GLU A 65 -3.84 -4.81 12.64
CA GLU A 65 -5.10 -4.20 12.24
C GLU A 65 -5.38 -2.96 13.09
N ILE A 66 -5.71 -1.86 12.42
CA ILE A 66 -6.00 -0.59 13.09
C ILE A 66 -7.40 -0.17 12.68
N GLN A 67 -8.37 -0.44 13.55
CA GLN A 67 -9.77 -0.19 13.22
C GLN A 67 -10.06 1.30 13.00
N ALA A 68 -9.35 2.16 13.69
CA ALA A 68 -9.57 3.60 13.59
C ALA A 68 -9.28 4.16 12.20
N LEU A 69 -8.52 3.45 11.37
CA LEU A 69 -8.20 3.93 10.02
C LEU A 69 -9.42 3.95 9.11
N GLY A 70 -10.33 3.01 9.29
CA GLY A 70 -11.54 2.98 8.49
C GLY A 70 -11.33 2.79 7.01
N LYS A 71 -10.20 2.23 6.60
CA LYS A 71 -9.89 1.99 5.20
C LYS A 71 -9.17 0.66 5.05
N PRO A 72 -9.07 0.13 3.82
CA PRO A 72 -8.42 -1.16 3.61
C PRO A 72 -6.97 -1.16 4.08
N GLN A 73 -6.54 -2.29 4.64
CA GLN A 73 -5.21 -2.46 5.21
C GLN A 73 -4.64 -3.79 4.78
N ILE A 74 -3.31 -3.88 4.72
CA ILE A 74 -2.62 -5.17 4.63
C ILE A 74 -1.74 -5.26 5.87
N VAL A 75 -1.99 -6.29 6.69
CA VAL A 75 -1.24 -6.51 7.92
C VAL A 75 -0.05 -7.41 7.61
N VAL A 76 1.16 -6.93 7.91
CA VAL A 76 2.41 -7.67 7.68
C VAL A 76 3.29 -7.52 8.91
N GLU A 77 4.32 -8.37 9.01
CA GLU A 77 5.26 -8.28 10.13
C GLU A 77 6.10 -7.01 10.10
N ASN A 78 6.57 -6.65 8.91
CA ASN A 78 7.44 -5.50 8.75
C ASN A 78 6.92 -4.63 7.61
N PRO A 79 6.12 -3.60 7.92
CA PRO A 79 5.54 -2.76 6.88
C PRO A 79 6.56 -2.07 5.99
N PHE A 80 7.68 -1.63 6.57
CA PHE A 80 8.71 -0.97 5.77
C PHE A 80 9.28 -1.92 4.72
N LEU A 81 9.64 -3.13 5.14
CA LEU A 81 10.22 -4.10 4.22
C LEU A 81 9.20 -4.52 3.16
N ALA A 82 7.96 -4.76 3.56
CA ALA A 82 6.90 -5.15 2.64
C ALA A 82 6.64 -4.05 1.62
N PHE A 83 6.56 -2.82 2.09
CA PHE A 83 6.32 -1.68 1.21
C PHE A 83 7.48 -1.48 0.23
N THR A 84 8.72 -1.64 0.72
CA THR A 84 9.90 -1.57 -0.13
C THR A 84 9.86 -2.62 -1.22
N ARG A 85 9.47 -3.84 -0.88
CA ARG A 85 9.34 -4.90 -1.87
C ARG A 85 8.32 -4.53 -2.94
N PHE A 86 7.20 -3.97 -2.54
CA PHE A 86 6.19 -3.56 -3.50
C PHE A 86 6.70 -2.43 -4.40
N THR A 87 7.39 -1.44 -3.82
CA THR A 87 7.93 -0.34 -4.63
C THR A 87 8.97 -0.84 -5.62
N GLU A 88 9.73 -1.86 -5.26
CA GLU A 88 10.68 -2.46 -6.18
C GLU A 88 9.97 -3.12 -7.36
N VAL A 89 8.89 -3.84 -7.09
CA VAL A 89 8.10 -4.47 -8.14
C VAL A 89 7.49 -3.41 -9.07
N VAL A 90 6.97 -2.34 -8.49
CA VAL A 90 6.40 -1.23 -9.26
C VAL A 90 7.46 -0.58 -10.14
N ALA A 91 8.65 -0.35 -9.60
CA ALA A 91 9.73 0.24 -10.36
C ALA A 91 10.14 -0.66 -11.52
N GLU A 92 10.23 -1.97 -11.27
CA GLU A 92 10.54 -2.93 -12.30
C GLU A 92 9.50 -2.91 -13.40
N GLU A 93 8.24 -2.86 -13.03
CA GLU A 93 7.14 -2.81 -13.96
C GLU A 93 7.20 -1.55 -14.82
N ARG A 94 7.53 -0.41 -14.20
CA ARG A 94 7.64 0.86 -14.91
C ARG A 94 8.82 0.91 -15.86
N TYR A 95 9.93 0.28 -15.49
CA TYR A 95 11.14 0.28 -16.31
C TYR A 95 11.17 -0.87 -17.29
N LYS A 96 10.34 -1.87 -17.07
CA LYS A 96 10.24 -3.00 -17.97
C LYS A 96 9.46 -2.56 -19.18
N ARG A 97 10.15 -2.12 -20.20
CA ARG A 97 9.49 -1.61 -21.38
C ARG A 97 9.27 -2.72 -22.37
N PRO A 98 8.15 -2.72 -23.03
CA PRO A 98 8.03 -3.57 -24.20
C PRO A 98 9.12 -3.12 -25.18
N ALA A 99 9.69 -4.07 -25.84
CA ALA A 99 10.73 -3.79 -26.81
C ALA A 99 10.14 -2.86 -27.84
N GLY A 100 10.67 -1.73 -27.92
CA GLY A 100 10.09 -0.73 -28.80
C GLY A 100 8.92 -0.05 -28.20
#